data_ff39aff5500f31b4c05a45229204ea14
#
_entry.id   ff39aff5500f31b4c05a45229204ea14
#
_cell.length_a   1.000
_cell.length_b   1.000
_cell.length_c   1.000
_cell.angle_alpha   90.00
_cell.angle_beta   90.00
_cell.angle_gamma   90.00
#
_symmetry.space_group_name_H-M   'P 1'
#
loop_
_entity.id
_entity.type
_entity.pdbx_description
1 polymer ?
#
loop_
_entity_poly.entity_id
_entity_poly.type
_entity_poly.pdbx_seq_one_letter_code
_entity_poly.pdbx_strand_id
1 'polypeptide(L)'
;MVGYISQPDYLKHWTWMHLSGSTEEKENWVDLLVSDKEMGGKKVSLFSGRINGKLIRSSPFPAMFTGTDNISGIEGMLSIKGEKFTIHSRASRNRTIKAKYDAVREHDSYCYNSELAETSIEHKGRTYTSITSFLEHGTLENLQDFREITVK
;
A
#
# COMPACT_ATOMS: atom_id res chain seq x y z
N MET A 1 1.81 6.76 -16.10
CA MET A 1 0.34 6.94 -16.14
C MET A 1 -0.14 6.78 -14.72
N VAL A 2 -0.30 7.89 -14.01
CA VAL A 2 -0.91 7.87 -12.68
C VAL A 2 -2.37 7.54 -12.91
N GLY A 3 -2.75 6.29 -12.68
CA GLY A 3 -4.14 5.92 -12.70
C GLY A 3 -4.87 6.75 -11.66
N TYR A 4 -5.77 7.61 -12.08
CA TYR A 4 -6.77 8.17 -11.20
C TYR A 4 -7.58 7.00 -10.64
N ILE A 5 -7.15 6.47 -9.52
CA ILE A 5 -8.09 5.78 -8.65
C ILE A 5 -8.85 6.92 -7.98
N SER A 6 -9.85 7.46 -8.69
CA SER A 6 -10.87 8.24 -8.01
C SER A 6 -11.31 7.36 -6.85
N GLN A 7 -11.07 7.83 -5.64
CA GLN A 7 -11.46 7.09 -4.44
C GLN A 7 -12.91 6.66 -4.64
N PRO A 8 -13.19 5.37 -4.76
CA PRO A 8 -14.57 4.93 -4.93
C PRO A 8 -15.36 5.44 -3.71
N ASP A 9 -16.59 5.89 -3.89
CA ASP A 9 -17.42 6.44 -2.82
C ASP A 9 -17.56 5.53 -1.60
N TYR A 10 -17.22 4.26 -1.75
CA TYR A 10 -17.32 3.23 -0.73
C TYR A 10 -16.02 3.00 0.07
N LEU A 11 -14.90 3.59 -0.33
CA LEU A 11 -13.64 3.51 0.43
C LEU A 11 -13.41 4.80 1.21
N LYS A 12 -13.31 4.70 2.54
CA LYS A 12 -12.95 5.83 3.40
C LYS A 12 -11.44 6.04 3.47
N HIS A 13 -10.68 4.96 3.43
CA HIS A 13 -9.23 4.99 3.31
C HIS A 13 -8.72 3.75 2.59
N TRP A 14 -7.51 3.85 2.07
CA TRP A 14 -6.76 2.77 1.45
C TRP A 14 -5.27 3.05 1.59
N THR A 15 -4.47 2.00 1.56
CA THR A 15 -3.02 2.13 1.56
C THR A 15 -2.44 1.28 0.44
N TRP A 16 -1.65 1.89 -0.41
CA TRP A 16 -0.96 1.22 -1.49
C TRP A 16 0.54 1.21 -1.25
N MET A 17 1.15 0.06 -1.46
CA MET A 17 2.58 -0.15 -1.34
C MET A 17 3.11 -0.70 -2.67
N HIS A 18 4.19 -0.13 -3.14
CA HIS A 18 4.96 -0.66 -4.25
C HIS A 18 6.40 -0.92 -3.82
N LEU A 19 6.88 -2.13 -4.11
CA LEU A 19 8.26 -2.52 -3.94
C LEU A 19 8.85 -2.84 -5.32
N SER A 20 9.98 -2.22 -5.66
CA SER A 20 10.72 -2.48 -6.88
C SER A 20 12.15 -2.91 -6.55
N GLY A 21 12.44 -4.17 -6.80
CA GLY A 21 13.70 -4.82 -6.47
C GLY A 21 13.88 -5.10 -4.99
N SER A 22 14.50 -6.19 -4.68
CA SER A 22 14.99 -6.47 -3.32
C SER A 22 16.50 -6.71 -3.34
N THR A 23 17.16 -6.51 -2.20
CA THR A 23 18.62 -6.74 -2.07
C THR A 23 18.97 -8.20 -2.29
N GLU A 24 18.07 -9.11 -1.99
CA GLU A 24 18.21 -10.55 -2.14
C GLU A 24 17.94 -11.02 -3.57
N GLU A 25 17.00 -10.35 -4.27
CA GLU A 25 16.62 -10.66 -5.65
C GLU A 25 16.14 -9.38 -6.36
N LYS A 26 16.93 -8.88 -7.28
CA LYS A 26 16.69 -7.59 -7.97
C LYS A 26 15.43 -7.57 -8.85
N GLU A 27 14.98 -8.73 -9.30
CA GLU A 27 13.78 -8.85 -10.14
C GLU A 27 12.47 -8.96 -9.34
N ASN A 28 12.55 -8.97 -8.01
CA ASN A 28 11.36 -8.93 -7.18
C ASN A 28 10.63 -7.61 -7.34
N TRP A 29 9.33 -7.67 -7.39
CA TRP A 29 8.45 -6.51 -7.32
C TRP A 29 7.14 -6.90 -6.66
N VAL A 30 6.50 -5.97 -5.99
CA VAL A 30 5.21 -6.19 -5.31
C VAL A 30 4.37 -4.93 -5.40
N ASP A 31 3.10 -5.12 -5.72
CA ASP A 31 2.03 -4.16 -5.55
C ASP A 31 1.02 -4.72 -4.56
N LEU A 32 0.75 -3.97 -3.51
CA LEU A 32 -0.24 -4.31 -2.49
C LEU A 32 -1.16 -3.11 -2.25
N LEU A 33 -2.45 -3.31 -2.42
CA LEU A 33 -3.48 -2.37 -2.02
C LEU A 33 -4.26 -2.95 -0.85
N VAL A 34 -4.21 -2.32 0.30
CA VAL A 34 -5.03 -2.63 1.48
C VAL A 34 -6.20 -1.67 1.51
N SER A 35 -7.43 -2.18 1.50
CA SER A 35 -8.64 -1.37 1.60
C SER A 35 -9.18 -1.31 3.03
N ASP A 36 -10.09 -0.39 3.28
CA ASP A 36 -10.83 -0.32 4.55
C ASP A 36 -11.98 -1.32 4.65
N LYS A 37 -12.23 -2.09 3.58
CA LYS A 37 -13.29 -3.10 3.58
C LYS A 37 -12.84 -4.36 4.29
N GLU A 38 -13.71 -4.89 5.11
CA GLU A 38 -13.46 -6.09 5.87
C GLU A 38 -14.37 -7.24 5.46
N MET A 39 -13.83 -8.45 5.53
CA MET A 39 -14.55 -9.69 5.37
C MET A 39 -14.00 -10.70 6.37
N GLY A 40 -14.86 -11.19 7.27
CA GLY A 40 -14.45 -12.10 8.34
C GLY A 40 -13.38 -11.52 9.29
N GLY A 41 -13.45 -10.21 9.58
CA GLY A 41 -12.51 -9.51 10.46
C GLY A 41 -11.13 -9.22 9.85
N LYS A 42 -10.97 -9.45 8.54
CA LYS A 42 -9.74 -9.18 7.79
C LYS A 42 -10.00 -8.16 6.70
N LYS A 43 -9.02 -7.33 6.41
CA LYS A 43 -9.12 -6.33 5.34
C LYS A 43 -8.97 -6.97 3.97
N VAL A 44 -9.89 -6.63 3.09
CA VAL A 44 -9.85 -7.05 1.68
C VAL A 44 -8.73 -6.32 0.97
N SER A 45 -7.87 -7.05 0.30
CA SER A 45 -6.67 -6.51 -0.33
C SER A 45 -6.47 -7.07 -1.73
N LEU A 46 -5.74 -6.31 -2.54
CA LEU A 46 -5.29 -6.74 -3.86
C LEU A 46 -3.78 -6.88 -3.84
N PHE A 47 -3.29 -7.97 -4.37
CA PHE A 47 -1.87 -8.25 -4.43
C PHE A 47 -1.47 -8.74 -5.82
N SER A 48 -0.36 -8.22 -6.30
CA SER A 48 0.35 -8.73 -7.47
C SER A 48 1.84 -8.57 -7.23
N GLY A 49 2.60 -9.59 -7.53
CA GLY A 49 4.04 -9.51 -7.33
C GLY A 49 4.81 -10.66 -7.97
N ARG A 50 6.11 -10.43 -8.13
CA ARG A 50 7.08 -11.46 -8.47
C ARG A 50 8.07 -11.58 -7.32
N ILE A 51 8.09 -12.75 -6.69
CA ILE A 51 8.96 -13.03 -5.57
C ILE A 51 9.72 -14.31 -5.87
N ASN A 52 11.04 -14.23 -5.87
CA ASN A 52 11.93 -15.34 -6.17
C ASN A 52 11.56 -16.06 -7.49
N GLY A 53 11.36 -15.28 -8.54
CA GLY A 53 11.00 -15.78 -9.88
C GLY A 53 9.54 -16.22 -10.06
N LYS A 54 8.77 -16.32 -8.98
CA LYS A 54 7.37 -16.77 -9.02
C LYS A 54 6.42 -15.59 -9.09
N LEU A 55 5.53 -15.56 -10.08
CA LEU A 55 4.44 -14.60 -10.16
C LEU A 55 3.30 -15.03 -9.25
N ILE A 56 2.87 -14.12 -8.36
CA ILE A 56 1.80 -14.34 -7.39
C ILE A 56 0.76 -13.23 -7.57
N ARG A 57 -0.50 -13.62 -7.71
CA ARG A 57 -1.63 -12.70 -7.85
C ARG A 57 -2.80 -13.16 -6.99
N SER A 58 -3.47 -12.21 -6.35
CA SER A 58 -4.69 -12.49 -5.59
C SER A 58 -5.89 -12.78 -6.49
N SER A 59 -6.01 -12.11 -7.65
CA SER A 59 -7.12 -12.33 -8.60
C SER A 59 -7.31 -13.82 -8.98
N PRO A 60 -8.56 -14.31 -9.13
CA PRO A 60 -9.85 -13.61 -9.01
C PRO A 60 -10.34 -13.42 -7.56
N PHE A 61 -9.70 -13.99 -6.57
CA PHE A 61 -10.07 -13.84 -5.16
C PHE A 61 -9.18 -12.79 -4.49
N PRO A 62 -9.72 -11.98 -3.56
CA PRO A 62 -8.92 -11.00 -2.86
C PRO A 62 -7.88 -11.66 -1.95
N ALA A 63 -6.78 -10.96 -1.72
CA ALA A 63 -5.91 -11.24 -0.60
C ALA A 63 -6.58 -10.73 0.69
N MET A 64 -6.24 -11.34 1.83
CA MET A 64 -6.78 -10.97 3.13
C MET A 64 -5.66 -10.49 4.03
N PHE A 65 -5.78 -9.27 4.53
CA PHE A 65 -4.78 -8.63 5.38
C PHE A 65 -5.26 -8.51 6.82
N THR A 66 -4.38 -8.84 7.75
CA THR A 66 -4.57 -8.66 9.19
C THR A 66 -3.41 -7.84 9.74
N GLY A 67 -3.70 -6.68 10.29
CA GLY A 67 -2.67 -5.78 10.83
C GLY A 67 -3.10 -4.34 10.73
N THR A 68 -2.12 -3.44 10.70
CA THR A 68 -2.34 -2.00 10.62
C THR A 68 -1.88 -1.46 9.28
N ASP A 69 -2.65 -0.54 8.74
CA ASP A 69 -2.31 0.27 7.59
C ASP A 69 -2.76 1.71 7.85
N ASN A 70 -1.84 2.63 7.73
CA ASN A 70 -2.08 4.04 7.97
C ASN A 70 -0.98 4.88 7.28
N ILE A 71 -1.01 6.19 7.52
CA ILE A 71 -0.01 7.12 6.96
C ILE A 71 1.45 6.75 7.31
N SER A 72 1.67 6.05 8.42
CA SER A 72 3.02 5.65 8.85
C SER A 72 3.51 4.38 8.16
N GLY A 73 2.61 3.60 7.56
CA GLY A 73 2.97 2.39 6.83
C GLY A 73 1.99 1.25 6.96
N ILE A 74 2.44 0.10 6.53
CA ILE A 74 1.73 -1.18 6.59
C ILE A 74 2.51 -2.15 7.46
N GLU A 75 1.85 -2.77 8.42
CA GLU A 75 2.47 -3.81 9.25
C GLU A 75 1.46 -4.90 9.54
N GLY A 76 1.74 -6.10 9.08
CA GLY A 76 0.85 -7.23 9.32
C GLY A 76 1.10 -8.42 8.43
N MET A 77 0.08 -9.27 8.34
CA MET A 77 0.12 -10.53 7.62
C MET A 77 -0.90 -10.53 6.48
N LEU A 78 -0.43 -10.92 5.31
CA LEU A 78 -1.24 -11.10 4.11
C LEU A 78 -1.40 -12.59 3.80
N SER A 79 -2.62 -13.02 3.57
CA SER A 79 -2.94 -14.38 3.13
C SER A 79 -3.43 -14.36 1.68
N ILE A 80 -2.78 -15.16 0.83
CA ILE A 80 -3.12 -15.29 -0.59
C ILE A 80 -3.13 -16.76 -0.95
N LYS A 81 -4.31 -17.31 -1.29
CA LYS A 81 -4.42 -18.70 -1.80
C LYS A 81 -3.67 -19.72 -0.93
N GLY A 82 -3.77 -19.57 0.40
CA GLY A 82 -3.10 -20.44 1.37
C GLY A 82 -1.64 -20.08 1.68
N GLU A 83 -1.02 -19.18 0.95
CA GLU A 83 0.31 -18.65 1.26
C GLU A 83 0.20 -17.44 2.19
N LYS A 84 1.20 -17.26 3.06
CA LYS A 84 1.28 -16.16 4.00
C LYS A 84 2.54 -15.33 3.75
N PHE A 85 2.35 -14.02 3.85
CA PHE A 85 3.40 -13.03 3.75
C PHE A 85 3.33 -12.12 4.98
N THR A 86 4.47 -11.85 5.60
CA THR A 86 4.56 -10.79 6.62
C THR A 86 5.08 -9.54 5.94
N ILE A 87 4.35 -8.45 6.07
CA ILE A 87 4.64 -7.18 5.42
C ILE A 87 5.02 -6.16 6.48
N HIS A 88 6.17 -5.53 6.30
CA HIS A 88 6.61 -4.36 7.06
C HIS A 88 6.98 -3.27 6.07
N SER A 89 6.23 -2.19 6.05
CA SER A 89 6.53 -1.04 5.21
C SER A 89 6.35 0.24 6.01
N ARG A 90 7.39 1.04 6.09
CA ARG A 90 7.42 2.28 6.86
C ARG A 90 7.59 3.48 5.94
N ALA A 91 6.67 4.43 6.07
CA ALA A 91 6.76 5.70 5.37
C ALA A 91 7.84 6.61 5.99
N SER A 92 8.54 7.35 5.16
CA SER A 92 9.42 8.43 5.61
C SER A 92 8.60 9.70 5.78
N ARG A 93 8.29 10.10 7.02
CA ARG A 93 7.47 11.28 7.30
C ARG A 93 8.06 12.56 6.69
N ASN A 94 9.37 12.73 6.77
CA ASN A 94 10.05 13.94 6.26
C ASN A 94 10.03 14.04 4.73
N ARG A 95 9.69 12.97 4.05
CA ARG A 95 9.60 12.88 2.58
C ARG A 95 8.20 12.53 2.09
N THR A 96 7.21 12.65 2.98
CA THR A 96 5.81 12.44 2.65
C THR A 96 5.20 13.75 2.18
N ILE A 97 4.58 13.71 1.01
CA ILE A 97 3.87 14.84 0.41
C ILE A 97 2.38 14.56 0.49
N LYS A 98 1.64 15.53 1.02
CA LYS A 98 0.19 15.48 1.02
C LYS A 98 -0.35 16.10 -0.28
N ALA A 99 -0.99 15.28 -1.10
CA ALA A 99 -1.74 15.75 -2.25
C ALA A 99 -3.21 15.93 -1.85
N LYS A 100 -3.70 17.16 -1.97
CA LYS A 100 -5.12 17.46 -1.83
C LYS A 100 -5.78 17.35 -3.19
N TYR A 101 -6.84 16.58 -3.28
CA TYR A 101 -7.70 16.49 -4.45
C TYR A 101 -8.93 17.36 -4.21
N ASP A 102 -9.16 18.34 -5.11
CA ASP A 102 -10.36 19.15 -5.06
C ASP A 102 -11.59 18.27 -5.23
N ALA A 103 -12.58 18.53 -4.43
CA ALA A 103 -13.79 17.74 -4.38
C ALA A 103 -14.52 17.74 -5.74
N VAL A 104 -14.48 16.63 -6.42
CA VAL A 104 -15.46 16.30 -7.46
C VAL A 104 -16.79 15.88 -6.81
N ARG A 105 -16.80 15.73 -5.50
CA ARG A 105 -17.88 15.24 -4.64
C ARG A 105 -17.94 16.05 -3.33
N GLU A 106 -18.83 15.71 -2.44
CA GLU A 106 -19.14 16.45 -1.20
C GLU A 106 -17.95 16.66 -0.25
N HIS A 107 -16.84 15.93 -0.42
CA HIS A 107 -15.70 15.99 0.50
C HIS A 107 -14.36 16.04 -0.23
N ASP A 108 -13.45 16.88 0.26
CA ASP A 108 -12.05 16.84 -0.13
C ASP A 108 -11.45 15.49 0.25
N SER A 109 -10.53 15.01 -0.56
CA SER A 109 -9.74 13.82 -0.27
C SER A 109 -8.25 14.14 -0.33
N TYR A 110 -7.48 13.36 0.40
CA TYR A 110 -6.04 13.54 0.54
C TYR A 110 -5.32 12.24 0.25
N CYS A 111 -4.16 12.35 -0.38
CA CYS A 111 -3.26 11.24 -0.59
C CYS A 111 -1.88 11.60 -0.05
N TYR A 112 -1.38 10.80 0.86
CA TYR A 112 -0.07 10.98 1.48
C TYR A 112 0.91 10.04 0.79
N ASN A 113 1.83 10.63 0.01
CA ASN A 113 2.79 9.91 -0.80
C ASN A 113 4.17 9.94 -0.13
N SER A 114 4.67 8.80 0.26
CA SER A 114 6.04 8.63 0.73
C SER A 114 6.87 7.97 -0.36
N GLU A 115 7.74 8.73 -1.03
CA GLU A 115 8.56 8.26 -2.15
C GLU A 115 9.69 7.33 -1.74
N LEU A 116 10.10 7.37 -0.47
CA LEU A 116 11.15 6.53 0.07
C LEU A 116 10.63 5.80 1.31
N ALA A 117 9.89 4.74 1.08
CA ALA A 117 9.50 3.82 2.14
C ALA A 117 10.58 2.76 2.35
N GLU A 118 10.68 2.28 3.57
CA GLU A 118 11.48 1.09 3.91
C GLU A 118 10.55 -0.10 3.99
N THR A 119 10.71 -1.06 3.11
CA THR A 119 9.82 -2.23 3.02
C THR A 119 10.60 -3.52 3.13
N SER A 120 10.09 -4.45 3.92
CA SER A 120 10.51 -5.84 3.91
C SER A 120 9.30 -6.77 3.83
N ILE A 121 9.49 -7.87 3.13
CA ILE A 121 8.49 -8.92 2.96
C ILE A 121 9.10 -10.24 3.38
N GLU A 122 8.43 -10.92 4.29
CA GLU A 122 8.82 -12.24 4.75
C GLU A 122 7.91 -13.30 4.11
N HIS A 123 8.49 -14.28 3.47
CA HIS A 123 7.78 -15.36 2.81
C HIS A 123 8.59 -16.65 2.87
N LYS A 124 7.99 -17.72 3.38
CA LYS A 124 8.62 -19.05 3.51
C LYS A 124 9.99 -19.00 4.19
N GLY A 125 10.07 -18.25 5.30
CA GLY A 125 11.27 -18.14 6.11
C GLY A 125 12.40 -17.28 5.49
N ARG A 126 12.14 -16.59 4.37
CA ARG A 126 13.08 -15.65 3.74
C ARG A 126 12.54 -14.23 3.85
N THR A 127 13.43 -13.28 4.09
CA THR A 127 13.12 -11.86 4.13
C THR A 127 13.68 -11.18 2.89
N TYR A 128 12.85 -10.40 2.23
CA TYR A 128 13.21 -9.60 1.06
C TYR A 128 13.12 -8.13 1.42
N THR A 129 14.23 -7.41 1.37
CA THR A 129 14.32 -5.98 1.70
C THR A 129 14.34 -5.15 0.44
N SER A 130 13.48 -4.16 0.34
CA SER A 130 13.33 -3.33 -0.85
C SER A 130 14.60 -2.54 -1.20
N ILE A 131 14.91 -2.46 -2.49
CA ILE A 131 15.85 -1.49 -3.04
C ILE A 131 15.14 -0.14 -3.13
N THR A 132 13.95 -0.14 -3.74
CA THR A 132 13.10 1.03 -3.83
C THR A 132 11.68 0.65 -3.44
N SER A 133 11.07 1.47 -2.62
CA SER A 133 9.68 1.27 -2.22
C SER A 133 9.02 2.61 -1.96
N PHE A 134 7.72 2.69 -2.24
CA PHE A 134 6.92 3.82 -1.85
C PHE A 134 5.56 3.39 -1.29
N LEU A 135 4.98 4.29 -0.52
CA LEU A 135 3.67 4.14 0.09
C LEU A 135 2.77 5.31 -0.31
N GLU A 136 1.54 5.00 -0.61
CA GLU A 136 0.46 5.97 -0.70
C GLU A 136 -0.63 5.61 0.30
N HIS A 137 -1.10 6.61 1.04
CA HIS A 137 -2.25 6.47 1.93
C HIS A 137 -3.32 7.49 1.55
N GLY A 138 -4.42 7.00 1.02
CA GLY A 138 -5.60 7.81 0.68
C GLY A 138 -6.57 7.85 1.83
N THR A 139 -7.06 9.06 2.17
CA THR A 139 -7.99 9.27 3.29
C THR A 139 -8.77 10.56 3.12
N LEU A 140 -9.87 10.69 3.85
CA LEU A 140 -10.63 11.93 4.00
C LEU A 140 -10.05 12.84 5.09
N GLU A 141 -9.07 12.35 5.87
CA GLU A 141 -8.47 13.11 6.96
C GLU A 141 -7.42 14.09 6.46
N ASN A 142 -7.59 15.35 6.82
CA ASN A 142 -6.63 16.41 6.58
C ASN A 142 -5.64 16.52 7.74
N LEU A 143 -4.56 15.76 7.68
CA LEU A 143 -3.50 15.81 8.70
C LEU A 143 -2.58 17.01 8.46
N GLN A 144 -2.21 17.70 9.55
CA GLN A 144 -1.35 18.85 9.51
C GLN A 144 0.14 18.47 9.48
N ASP A 145 1.01 19.45 9.25
CA ASP A 145 2.48 19.30 9.24
C ASP A 145 3.05 18.47 8.10
N PHE A 146 2.35 18.44 6.96
CA PHE A 146 2.86 17.88 5.72
C PHE A 146 2.98 18.93 4.64
N ARG A 147 4.02 18.81 3.82
CA ARG A 147 4.11 19.58 2.59
C ARG A 147 2.94 19.24 1.69
N GLU A 148 2.15 20.23 1.31
CA GLU A 148 0.92 20.04 0.53
C GLU A 148 1.07 20.53 -0.90
N ILE A 149 0.51 19.77 -1.82
CA ILE A 149 0.23 20.17 -3.19
C ILE A 149 -1.26 20.01 -3.49
N THR A 150 -1.81 20.85 -4.34
CA THR A 150 -3.20 20.74 -4.78
C THR A 150 -3.25 20.19 -6.20
N VAL A 151 -4.03 19.13 -6.38
CA VAL A 151 -4.31 18.52 -7.68
C VAL A 151 -5.71 18.93 -8.11
N LYS A 152 -5.82 19.57 -9.27
CA LYS A 152 -7.09 20.03 -9.85
C LYS A 152 -7.56 19.06 -10.93
#